data_b560df9b75e8c9a5a84d89dd41acdfec
#
_entry.id   b560df9b75e8c9a5a84d89dd41acdfec
#
_cell.length_a   1.000
_cell.length_b   1.000
_cell.length_c   1.000
_cell.angle_alpha   90.00
_cell.angle_beta   90.00
_cell.angle_gamma   90.00
#
_symmetry.space_group_name_H-M   'P 1'
#
loop_
_entity.id
_entity.type
_entity.pdbx_description
1 polymer ?
#
loop_
_entity_poly.entity_id
_entity_poly.type
_entity_poly.pdbx_seq_one_letter_code
_entity_poly.pdbx_strand_id
1 'polypeptide(L)'
;MGDKLRKIIIIIALLCCATLSFSSLAANPLSGTTKLGLDQIKQSDTVLNAHATEQPANSAATQAPLQKENISILRQDSGIDISKMNITLAVSPTYGSAQTVMFTAPKPGWKLESILIMATDGWNASSKQLPNPLPFAIEIRDANLKLLYHFADTQLPYFTISQGVGMTGIEVPELTLSGDFFVCFYGYRSIALAAELQNTTGNSYLFDKAEGQLYNYGLPLRNNQTLPINWLIRVAGQ
;
A
#
# COMPACT_ATOMS: atom_id res chain seq x y z
N MET A 1 -52.22 2.94 -30.92
CA MET A 1 -51.74 2.73 -29.54
C MET A 1 -50.19 2.82 -29.43
N GLY A 2 -49.47 3.05 -30.53
CA GLY A 2 -47.99 3.04 -30.54
C GLY A 2 -47.30 4.39 -30.21
N ASP A 3 -47.96 5.51 -30.48
CA ASP A 3 -47.30 6.83 -30.45
C ASP A 3 -47.19 7.42 -29.02
N LYS A 4 -48.22 7.16 -28.19
CA LYS A 4 -48.18 7.58 -26.80
C LYS A 4 -47.12 6.83 -25.95
N LEU A 5 -46.90 5.55 -26.29
CA LEU A 5 -45.91 4.75 -25.56
C LEU A 5 -44.48 5.19 -25.91
N ARG A 6 -44.21 5.56 -27.16
CA ARG A 6 -42.91 6.11 -27.60
C ARG A 6 -42.56 7.44 -26.91
N LYS A 7 -43.55 8.32 -26.78
CA LYS A 7 -43.36 9.63 -26.08
C LYS A 7 -43.08 9.45 -24.58
N ILE A 8 -43.70 8.47 -23.92
CA ILE A 8 -43.47 8.17 -22.51
C ILE A 8 -42.04 7.59 -22.32
N ILE A 9 -41.57 6.70 -23.21
CA ILE A 9 -40.23 6.14 -23.13
C ILE A 9 -39.14 7.21 -23.32
N ILE A 10 -39.37 8.15 -24.27
CA ILE A 10 -38.43 9.27 -24.48
C ILE A 10 -38.37 10.22 -23.28
N ILE A 11 -39.49 10.48 -22.60
CA ILE A 11 -39.55 11.34 -21.41
C ILE A 11 -38.86 10.66 -20.23
N ILE A 12 -39.01 9.35 -20.06
CA ILE A 12 -38.33 8.60 -19.00
C ILE A 12 -36.81 8.52 -19.28
N ALA A 13 -36.38 8.36 -20.54
CA ALA A 13 -34.96 8.38 -20.90
C ALA A 13 -34.32 9.76 -20.68
N LEU A 14 -35.04 10.85 -20.95
CA LEU A 14 -34.58 12.21 -20.68
C LEU A 14 -34.54 12.55 -19.18
N LEU A 15 -35.47 12.01 -18.38
CA LEU A 15 -35.45 12.21 -16.92
C LEU A 15 -34.31 11.41 -16.26
N CYS A 16 -33.96 10.22 -16.76
CA CYS A 16 -32.80 9.46 -16.27
C CYS A 16 -31.47 10.13 -16.60
N CYS A 17 -31.36 10.84 -17.72
CA CYS A 17 -30.14 11.58 -18.07
C CYS A 17 -29.96 12.88 -17.23
N ALA A 18 -31.02 13.45 -16.68
CA ALA A 18 -30.95 14.69 -15.90
C ALA A 18 -30.54 14.48 -14.42
N THR A 19 -30.59 13.25 -13.90
CA THR A 19 -30.23 12.96 -12.51
C THR A 19 -28.82 12.41 -12.33
N LEU A 20 -28.05 12.23 -13.41
CA LEU A 20 -26.63 11.85 -13.39
C LEU A 20 -25.68 13.05 -13.55
N SER A 21 -26.10 14.22 -13.09
CA SER A 21 -25.15 15.27 -12.77
C SER A 21 -24.46 14.87 -11.46
N PHE A 22 -23.61 13.83 -11.53
CA PHE A 22 -22.58 13.65 -10.56
C PHE A 22 -21.73 14.92 -10.60
N SER A 23 -21.86 15.73 -9.57
CA SER A 23 -20.85 16.70 -9.19
C SER A 23 -19.55 15.88 -9.15
N SER A 24 -18.75 15.98 -10.20
CA SER A 24 -17.35 15.61 -10.14
C SER A 24 -16.78 16.52 -9.05
N LEU A 25 -16.73 16.04 -7.83
CA LEU A 25 -15.80 16.56 -6.86
C LEU A 25 -14.44 16.33 -7.51
N ALA A 26 -13.98 17.33 -8.23
CA ALA A 26 -12.62 17.39 -8.71
C ALA A 26 -11.79 17.19 -7.45
N ALA A 27 -11.19 16.02 -7.31
CA ALA A 27 -10.09 15.83 -6.42
C ALA A 27 -9.06 16.87 -6.91
N ASN A 28 -8.98 17.98 -6.20
CA ASN A 28 -7.88 18.91 -6.37
C ASN A 28 -6.62 18.05 -6.22
N PRO A 29 -5.73 18.01 -7.20
CA PRO A 29 -4.43 17.45 -6.97
C PRO A 29 -3.86 18.24 -5.81
N LEU A 30 -3.60 17.59 -4.68
CA LEU A 30 -2.82 18.14 -3.59
C LEU A 30 -1.44 18.45 -4.17
N SER A 31 -1.33 19.61 -4.84
CA SER A 31 -0.10 20.25 -5.23
C SER A 31 0.50 20.85 -3.98
N GLY A 32 0.99 19.99 -3.11
CA GLY A 32 1.78 20.35 -1.97
C GLY A 32 3.04 19.53 -2.02
N THR A 33 4.08 20.06 -2.67
CA THR A 33 5.46 19.61 -2.44
C THR A 33 5.83 19.97 -1.01
N THR A 34 5.39 19.15 -0.06
CA THR A 34 5.85 19.28 1.32
C THR A 34 7.28 18.73 1.37
N LYS A 35 8.26 19.61 1.47
CA LYS A 35 9.63 19.23 1.81
C LYS A 35 9.58 18.58 3.20
N LEU A 36 9.67 17.28 3.24
CA LEU A 36 9.87 16.52 4.47
C LEU A 36 11.25 16.88 5.03
N GLY A 37 11.28 17.38 6.28
CA GLY A 37 12.52 17.73 6.96
C GLY A 37 13.38 16.48 7.17
N LEU A 38 14.67 16.60 6.86
CA LEU A 38 15.68 15.53 6.83
C LEU A 38 15.91 14.84 8.19
N ASP A 39 15.48 15.44 9.30
CA ASP A 39 15.84 14.98 10.65
C ASP A 39 14.98 13.83 11.18
N GLN A 40 13.87 13.52 10.51
CA GLN A 40 12.91 12.53 10.99
C GLN A 40 13.09 11.15 10.37
N ILE A 41 13.79 11.06 9.23
CA ILE A 41 14.06 9.78 8.55
C ILE A 41 15.15 8.97 9.27
N LYS A 42 16.04 9.64 10.02
CA LYS A 42 17.08 8.97 10.81
C LYS A 42 16.55 8.14 11.99
N GLN A 43 15.32 8.39 12.44
CA GLN A 43 14.73 7.68 13.57
C GLN A 43 14.09 6.34 13.20
N SER A 44 13.67 6.13 11.95
CA SER A 44 13.04 4.86 11.57
C SER A 44 14.05 3.71 11.36
N ASP A 45 15.31 4.03 11.07
CA ASP A 45 16.35 2.98 10.97
C ASP A 45 16.83 2.47 12.36
N THR A 46 16.48 3.17 13.45
CA THR A 46 16.95 2.87 14.80
C THR A 46 15.93 2.06 15.62
N VAL A 47 14.68 1.98 15.22
CA VAL A 47 13.61 1.32 16.00
C VAL A 47 13.67 -0.22 15.92
N LEU A 48 14.43 -0.80 15.00
CA LEU A 48 14.62 -2.25 14.91
C LEU A 48 15.61 -2.84 15.93
N ASN A 49 16.21 -2.02 16.83
CA ASN A 49 17.24 -2.48 17.77
C ASN A 49 16.89 -2.38 19.27
N ALA A 50 15.67 -2.06 19.65
CA ALA A 50 15.34 -1.83 21.05
C ALA A 50 14.26 -2.78 21.58
N HIS A 51 14.59 -4.05 21.79
CA HIS A 51 14.01 -4.87 22.86
C HIS A 51 14.98 -6.02 23.20
N ALA A 52 16.05 -5.67 23.90
CA ALA A 52 16.81 -6.63 24.69
C ALA A 52 16.58 -6.30 26.17
N THR A 53 15.68 -7.02 26.79
CA THR A 53 15.50 -6.98 28.24
C THR A 53 16.64 -7.77 28.89
N GLU A 54 17.46 -7.08 29.68
CA GLU A 54 18.49 -7.71 30.50
C GLU A 54 17.85 -8.62 31.57
N GLN A 55 18.26 -9.88 31.61
CA GLN A 55 18.06 -10.79 32.74
C GLN A 55 19.41 -11.39 33.15
N PRO A 56 19.70 -11.49 34.49
CA PRO A 56 21.05 -11.75 34.96
C PRO A 56 21.49 -13.22 34.85
N ALA A 57 22.80 -13.36 34.68
CA ALA A 57 23.55 -14.56 34.43
C ALA A 57 23.41 -15.67 35.46
N ASN A 58 23.31 -16.92 35.00
CA ASN A 58 24.22 -18.02 35.37
C ASN A 58 23.82 -19.30 34.67
N SER A 59 24.61 -19.72 33.68
CA SER A 59 24.94 -21.13 33.38
C SER A 59 25.82 -21.16 32.14
N ALA A 60 27.04 -21.65 32.30
CA ALA A 60 27.97 -21.91 31.22
C ALA A 60 27.46 -23.08 30.37
N ALA A 61 26.72 -22.74 29.31
CA ALA A 61 26.48 -23.60 28.16
C ALA A 61 27.19 -22.95 26.99
N THR A 62 28.09 -23.66 26.35
CA THR A 62 28.77 -23.28 25.14
C THR A 62 27.73 -22.95 24.07
N GLN A 63 27.37 -21.68 23.95
CA GLN A 63 26.49 -21.20 22.89
C GLN A 63 27.29 -21.24 21.58
N ALA A 64 26.84 -22.07 20.65
CA ALA A 64 27.23 -21.92 19.27
C ALA A 64 26.97 -20.47 18.85
N PRO A 65 27.85 -19.83 18.05
CA PRO A 65 27.64 -18.45 17.63
C PRO A 65 26.28 -18.38 16.91
N LEU A 66 25.36 -17.61 17.49
CA LEU A 66 24.12 -17.22 16.82
C LEU A 66 24.54 -16.57 15.49
N GLN A 67 24.39 -17.30 14.40
CA GLN A 67 24.52 -16.72 13.07
C GLN A 67 23.46 -15.61 13.01
N LYS A 68 23.93 -14.37 12.94
CA LYS A 68 23.07 -13.22 12.70
C LYS A 68 22.49 -13.41 11.29
N GLU A 69 21.29 -13.96 11.19
CA GLU A 69 20.62 -14.16 9.92
C GLU A 69 20.46 -12.80 9.27
N ASN A 70 20.94 -12.65 8.04
CA ASN A 70 20.93 -11.38 7.33
C ASN A 70 19.54 -11.15 6.75
N ILE A 71 18.76 -10.27 7.37
CA ILE A 71 17.48 -9.80 6.82
C ILE A 71 17.76 -9.07 5.49
N SER A 72 17.10 -9.50 4.44
CA SER A 72 17.10 -8.86 3.13
C SER A 72 15.81 -8.08 2.90
N ILE A 73 15.92 -6.88 2.32
CA ILE A 73 14.76 -6.06 1.93
C ILE A 73 14.59 -6.15 0.41
N LEU A 74 13.43 -6.67 -0.02
CA LEU A 74 13.03 -6.67 -1.43
C LEU A 74 12.18 -5.43 -1.70
N ARG A 75 12.42 -4.79 -2.84
CA ARG A 75 11.72 -3.58 -3.28
C ARG A 75 11.51 -3.58 -4.79
N GLN A 76 10.48 -2.88 -5.22
CA GLN A 76 10.16 -2.65 -6.64
C GLN A 76 10.08 -1.15 -6.97
N ASP A 77 10.66 -0.33 -6.12
CA ASP A 77 10.90 1.09 -6.33
C ASP A 77 12.38 1.35 -6.73
N SER A 78 12.74 2.58 -7.07
CA SER A 78 14.09 2.94 -7.51
C SER A 78 15.18 2.70 -6.46
N GLY A 79 14.79 2.55 -5.20
CA GLY A 79 15.71 2.37 -4.08
C GLY A 79 16.52 3.60 -3.68
N ILE A 80 16.24 4.76 -4.27
CA ILE A 80 16.83 6.01 -3.81
C ILE A 80 16.24 6.39 -2.45
N ASP A 81 16.87 7.35 -1.80
CA ASP A 81 16.37 7.91 -0.55
C ASP A 81 14.94 8.43 -0.75
N ILE A 82 14.01 8.00 0.10
CA ILE A 82 12.59 8.36 0.03
C ILE A 82 12.39 9.89 0.01
N SER A 83 13.25 10.62 0.73
CA SER A 83 13.21 12.10 0.73
C SER A 83 13.51 12.74 -0.63
N LYS A 84 14.10 11.98 -1.55
CA LYS A 84 14.47 12.43 -2.91
C LYS A 84 13.58 11.83 -3.98
N MET A 85 12.69 10.92 -3.61
CA MET A 85 11.74 10.31 -4.54
C MET A 85 10.68 11.32 -4.98
N ASN A 86 10.28 11.25 -6.25
CA ASN A 86 9.09 11.91 -6.74
C ASN A 86 7.87 11.05 -6.41
N ILE A 87 7.20 11.36 -5.31
CA ILE A 87 6.13 10.55 -4.73
C ILE A 87 4.79 11.26 -4.92
N THR A 88 3.76 10.48 -5.22
CA THR A 88 2.36 10.88 -5.13
C THR A 88 1.59 9.92 -4.22
N LEU A 89 0.43 10.34 -3.77
CA LEU A 89 -0.49 9.54 -2.97
C LEU A 89 -1.70 9.16 -3.81
N ALA A 90 -2.08 7.91 -3.80
CA ALA A 90 -3.24 7.42 -4.53
C ALA A 90 -4.08 6.46 -3.69
N VAL A 91 -5.39 6.64 -3.72
CA VAL A 91 -6.34 5.68 -3.16
C VAL A 91 -6.72 4.64 -4.21
N SER A 92 -7.12 3.46 -3.78
CA SER A 92 -7.69 2.45 -4.66
C SER A 92 -8.88 3.02 -5.45
N PRO A 93 -9.02 2.73 -6.76
CA PRO A 93 -10.13 3.23 -7.58
C PRO A 93 -11.48 2.67 -7.14
N THR A 94 -11.52 1.42 -6.69
CA THR A 94 -12.73 0.76 -6.18
C THR A 94 -12.51 0.22 -4.78
N TYR A 95 -13.60 -0.05 -4.07
CA TYR A 95 -13.53 -0.60 -2.71
C TYR A 95 -12.95 -2.02 -2.67
N GLY A 96 -13.18 -2.82 -3.71
CA GLY A 96 -12.72 -4.22 -3.83
C GLY A 96 -11.35 -4.39 -4.49
N SER A 97 -10.68 -3.30 -4.92
CA SER A 97 -9.38 -3.38 -5.55
C SER A 97 -8.23 -3.12 -4.57
N ALA A 98 -7.16 -3.88 -4.70
CA ALA A 98 -5.92 -3.71 -3.94
C ALA A 98 -4.82 -3.13 -4.82
N GLN A 99 -4.05 -2.22 -4.25
CA GLN A 99 -2.76 -1.77 -4.78
C GLN A 99 -1.74 -2.87 -4.51
N THR A 100 -1.13 -3.42 -5.56
CA THR A 100 -0.43 -4.70 -5.49
C THR A 100 0.97 -4.60 -6.06
N VAL A 101 1.94 -5.24 -5.39
CA VAL A 101 3.32 -5.34 -5.87
C VAL A 101 3.71 -6.81 -5.96
N MET A 102 4.37 -7.17 -7.08
CA MET A 102 4.95 -8.48 -7.29
C MET A 102 6.41 -8.50 -6.83
N PHE A 103 6.76 -9.54 -6.10
CA PHE A 103 8.13 -9.83 -5.66
C PHE A 103 8.52 -11.24 -6.06
N THR A 104 9.83 -11.49 -6.15
CA THR A 104 10.40 -12.82 -6.31
C THR A 104 11.24 -13.16 -5.09
N ALA A 105 10.94 -14.27 -4.42
CA ALA A 105 11.74 -14.75 -3.30
C ALA A 105 13.20 -15.01 -3.75
N PRO A 106 14.23 -14.50 -3.02
CA PRO A 106 15.63 -14.58 -3.46
C PRO A 106 16.15 -16.02 -3.54
N LYS A 107 15.55 -16.92 -2.78
CA LYS A 107 15.86 -18.34 -2.72
C LYS A 107 14.59 -19.14 -2.40
N PRO A 108 14.52 -20.41 -2.78
CA PRO A 108 13.47 -21.29 -2.29
C PRO A 108 13.49 -21.37 -0.77
N GLY A 109 12.31 -21.30 -0.15
CA GLY A 109 12.21 -21.33 1.30
C GLY A 109 12.58 -20.02 2.01
N TRP A 110 12.59 -18.90 1.28
CA TRP A 110 12.77 -17.57 1.88
C TRP A 110 11.62 -17.26 2.85
N LYS A 111 11.96 -16.74 4.01
CA LYS A 111 11.02 -16.45 5.09
C LYS A 111 10.69 -14.97 5.09
N LEU A 112 9.45 -14.64 4.76
CA LEU A 112 8.92 -13.29 4.88
C LEU A 112 8.60 -13.02 6.36
N GLU A 113 9.10 -11.90 6.90
CA GLU A 113 8.94 -11.50 8.29
C GLU A 113 8.14 -10.22 8.45
N SER A 114 8.30 -9.27 7.52
CA SER A 114 7.57 -8.01 7.59
C SER A 114 7.27 -7.41 6.23
N ILE A 115 6.21 -6.59 6.20
CA ILE A 115 5.79 -5.79 5.05
C ILE A 115 5.97 -4.33 5.44
N LEU A 116 6.68 -3.57 4.61
CA LEU A 116 6.93 -2.16 4.79
C LEU A 116 6.06 -1.37 3.80
N ILE A 117 5.17 -0.52 4.29
CA ILE A 117 4.20 0.22 3.49
C ILE A 117 4.29 1.71 3.78
N MET A 118 4.34 2.51 2.73
CA MET A 118 4.25 3.97 2.84
C MET A 118 2.83 4.43 2.48
N ALA A 119 2.02 4.72 3.49
CA ALA A 119 0.63 5.11 3.33
C ALA A 119 0.20 6.15 4.36
N THR A 120 -0.94 6.79 4.14
CA THR A 120 -1.53 7.76 5.05
C THR A 120 -3.06 7.79 4.94
N ASP A 121 -3.73 8.06 6.04
CA ASP A 121 -5.16 8.37 6.08
C ASP A 121 -5.45 9.87 5.86
N GLY A 122 -4.40 10.68 5.66
CA GLY A 122 -4.50 12.13 5.47
C GLY A 122 -4.79 12.93 6.76
N TRP A 123 -4.72 12.29 7.93
CA TRP A 123 -4.94 12.99 9.19
C TRP A 123 -3.91 14.10 9.40
N ASN A 124 -4.40 15.22 9.94
CA ASN A 124 -3.56 16.37 10.24
C ASN A 124 -3.35 16.48 11.76
N ALA A 125 -2.09 16.52 12.17
CA ALA A 125 -1.68 16.70 13.58
C ALA A 125 -2.22 18.00 14.24
N SER A 126 -2.58 19.00 13.45
CA SER A 126 -3.25 20.20 13.95
C SER A 126 -4.69 19.95 14.42
N SER A 127 -5.27 18.82 14.05
CA SER A 127 -6.57 18.39 14.56
C SER A 127 -6.43 18.01 16.03
N LYS A 128 -7.34 18.54 16.85
CA LYS A 128 -7.40 18.19 18.28
C LYS A 128 -8.04 16.81 18.54
N GLN A 129 -8.58 16.18 17.50
CA GLN A 129 -9.25 14.90 17.58
C GLN A 129 -8.54 13.88 16.68
N LEU A 130 -8.39 12.66 17.18
CA LEU A 130 -7.97 11.54 16.36
C LEU A 130 -9.02 11.24 15.29
N PRO A 131 -8.62 10.76 14.12
CA PRO A 131 -9.56 10.34 13.10
C PRO A 131 -10.38 9.13 13.55
N ASN A 132 -11.53 8.92 12.93
CA ASN A 132 -12.28 7.70 13.12
C ASN A 132 -11.47 6.49 12.64
N PRO A 133 -11.59 5.33 13.27
CA PRO A 133 -10.99 4.10 12.77
C PRO A 133 -11.46 3.79 11.35
N LEU A 134 -10.51 3.57 10.43
CA LEU A 134 -10.73 3.19 9.05
C LEU A 134 -10.09 1.82 8.82
N PRO A 135 -10.81 0.84 8.28
CA PRO A 135 -10.25 -0.48 8.04
C PRO A 135 -9.23 -0.45 6.90
N PHE A 136 -8.26 -1.35 7.00
CA PHE A 136 -7.41 -1.74 5.88
C PHE A 136 -7.15 -3.25 5.94
N ALA A 137 -6.68 -3.81 4.84
CA ALA A 137 -6.24 -5.18 4.81
C ALA A 137 -5.00 -5.36 3.92
N ILE A 138 -4.24 -6.41 4.23
CA ILE A 138 -3.11 -6.88 3.44
C ILE A 138 -3.34 -8.35 3.13
N GLU A 139 -3.13 -8.73 1.89
CA GLU A 139 -3.11 -10.13 1.47
C GLU A 139 -1.76 -10.45 0.85
N ILE A 140 -1.21 -11.62 1.19
CA ILE A 140 -0.07 -12.21 0.50
C ILE A 140 -0.61 -13.36 -0.33
N ARG A 141 -0.26 -13.37 -1.61
CA ARG A 141 -0.73 -14.35 -2.60
C ARG A 141 0.44 -14.97 -3.33
N ASP A 142 0.33 -16.23 -3.70
CA ASP A 142 1.33 -16.92 -4.54
C ASP A 142 1.28 -16.46 -6.01
N ALA A 143 2.13 -17.01 -6.85
CA ALA A 143 2.20 -16.73 -8.30
C ALA A 143 0.87 -17.02 -9.03
N ASN A 144 0.01 -17.89 -8.49
CA ASN A 144 -1.31 -18.22 -9.02
C ASN A 144 -2.44 -17.39 -8.39
N LEU A 145 -2.10 -16.33 -7.65
CA LEU A 145 -3.02 -15.47 -6.92
C LEU A 145 -3.80 -16.17 -5.80
N LYS A 146 -3.39 -17.37 -5.39
CA LYS A 146 -3.96 -18.06 -4.25
C LYS A 146 -3.56 -17.34 -2.97
N LEU A 147 -4.53 -17.09 -2.09
CA LEU A 147 -4.29 -16.46 -0.79
C LEU A 147 -3.44 -17.36 0.10
N LEU A 148 -2.31 -16.83 0.57
CA LEU A 148 -1.41 -17.45 1.53
C LEU A 148 -1.59 -16.89 2.94
N TYR A 149 -1.79 -15.58 3.06
CA TYR A 149 -1.93 -14.89 4.33
C TYR A 149 -2.85 -13.67 4.18
N HIS A 150 -3.59 -13.36 5.22
CA HIS A 150 -4.47 -12.20 5.31
C HIS A 150 -4.31 -11.54 6.68
N PHE A 151 -4.13 -10.22 6.67
CA PHE A 151 -4.10 -9.36 7.84
C PHE A 151 -5.12 -8.24 7.64
N ALA A 152 -5.87 -7.90 8.68
CA ALA A 152 -6.78 -6.77 8.66
C ALA A 152 -6.78 -6.06 10.01
N ASP A 153 -6.77 -4.73 9.98
CA ASP A 153 -6.77 -3.88 11.17
C ASP A 153 -7.32 -2.49 10.81
N THR A 154 -7.22 -1.56 11.74
CA THR A 154 -7.51 -0.14 11.53
C THR A 154 -6.22 0.64 11.32
N GLN A 155 -6.32 1.79 10.64
CA GLN A 155 -5.16 2.61 10.29
C GLN A 155 -4.46 3.27 11.50
N LEU A 156 -5.13 3.37 12.64
CA LEU A 156 -4.68 4.24 13.74
C LEU A 156 -3.24 3.99 14.21
N PRO A 157 -2.77 2.75 14.45
CA PRO A 157 -1.38 2.54 14.87
C PRO A 157 -0.38 2.56 13.70
N TYR A 158 -0.86 2.53 12.45
CA TYR A 158 0.01 2.32 11.28
C TYR A 158 0.14 3.55 10.38
N PHE A 159 -0.98 4.16 9.98
CA PHE A 159 -1.04 5.14 8.90
C PHE A 159 -1.57 6.51 9.34
N THR A 160 -1.98 6.64 10.60
CA THR A 160 -2.28 7.93 11.23
C THR A 160 -1.00 8.48 11.84
N ILE A 161 -0.27 9.25 11.06
CA ILE A 161 1.04 9.76 11.47
C ILE A 161 0.96 11.26 11.64
N SER A 162 1.37 11.74 12.82
CA SER A 162 1.34 13.17 13.17
C SER A 162 2.28 14.04 12.32
N GLN A 163 3.20 13.45 11.58
CA GLN A 163 4.30 14.14 10.93
C GLN A 163 4.39 13.89 9.42
N GLY A 164 3.29 13.48 8.79
CA GLY A 164 3.22 13.26 7.35
C GLY A 164 3.21 11.79 6.93
N VAL A 165 3.66 11.50 5.72
CA VAL A 165 3.69 10.15 5.16
C VAL A 165 5.00 9.47 5.56
N GLY A 166 4.91 8.28 6.16
CA GLY A 166 6.06 7.50 6.58
C GLY A 166 5.98 6.03 6.12
N MET A 167 7.12 5.34 6.20
CA MET A 167 7.16 3.89 5.99
C MET A 167 6.81 3.19 7.31
N THR A 168 5.77 2.37 7.28
CA THR A 168 5.31 1.58 8.42
C THR A 168 5.64 0.11 8.21
N GLY A 169 6.25 -0.52 9.20
CA GLY A 169 6.48 -1.97 9.24
C GLY A 169 5.30 -2.70 9.86
N ILE A 170 4.83 -3.74 9.20
CA ILE A 170 3.79 -4.65 9.68
C ILE A 170 4.42 -6.03 9.74
N GLU A 171 4.58 -6.55 10.95
CA GLU A 171 5.08 -7.90 11.16
C GLU A 171 4.05 -8.92 10.69
N VAL A 172 4.52 -9.94 10.02
CA VAL A 172 3.69 -11.08 9.60
C VAL A 172 4.22 -12.35 10.25
N PRO A 173 3.37 -13.33 10.56
CA PRO A 173 3.85 -14.66 10.96
C PRO A 173 4.82 -15.18 9.91
N GLU A 174 5.86 -15.86 10.34
CA GLU A 174 6.85 -16.45 9.44
C GLU A 174 6.16 -17.21 8.29
N LEU A 175 6.28 -16.69 7.09
CA LEU A 175 5.69 -17.24 5.89
C LEU A 175 6.80 -17.66 4.92
N THR A 176 6.92 -18.96 4.69
CA THR A 176 7.91 -19.51 3.76
C THR A 176 7.43 -19.34 2.33
N LEU A 177 8.23 -18.67 1.51
CA LEU A 177 7.92 -18.35 0.12
C LEU A 177 8.98 -18.93 -0.83
N SER A 178 8.54 -19.22 -2.06
CA SER A 178 9.42 -19.67 -3.15
C SER A 178 8.87 -19.15 -4.47
N GLY A 179 9.73 -18.55 -5.29
CA GLY A 179 9.33 -17.94 -6.56
C GLY A 179 8.55 -16.63 -6.37
N ASP A 180 7.67 -16.33 -7.32
CA ASP A 180 6.92 -15.08 -7.32
C ASP A 180 5.77 -15.09 -6.34
N PHE A 181 5.54 -13.93 -5.73
CA PHE A 181 4.41 -13.68 -4.84
C PHE A 181 3.96 -12.22 -4.91
N PHE A 182 2.76 -11.98 -4.45
CA PHE A 182 2.13 -10.66 -4.48
C PHE A 182 1.78 -10.19 -3.08
N VAL A 183 2.02 -8.91 -2.82
CA VAL A 183 1.53 -8.20 -1.64
C VAL A 183 0.45 -7.23 -2.10
N CYS A 184 -0.79 -7.44 -1.64
CA CYS A 184 -1.98 -6.69 -2.00
C CYS A 184 -2.41 -5.83 -0.81
N PHE A 185 -2.44 -4.51 -0.98
CA PHE A 185 -2.88 -3.55 0.03
C PHE A 185 -4.27 -3.01 -0.29
N TYR A 186 -5.22 -3.20 0.61
CA TYR A 186 -6.59 -2.70 0.52
C TYR A 186 -6.75 -1.50 1.46
N GLY A 187 -6.63 -0.29 0.92
CA GLY A 187 -6.89 0.95 1.67
C GLY A 187 -8.37 1.38 1.65
N TYR A 188 -9.24 0.59 1.02
CA TYR A 188 -10.69 0.79 0.93
C TYR A 188 -11.11 2.23 0.57
N ARG A 189 -10.35 2.87 -0.34
CA ARG A 189 -10.53 4.27 -0.80
C ARG A 189 -10.35 5.33 0.30
N SER A 190 -9.94 4.95 1.49
CA SER A 190 -9.80 5.84 2.63
C SER A 190 -8.35 6.06 3.03
N ILE A 191 -7.48 5.08 2.76
CA ILE A 191 -6.06 5.16 3.03
C ILE A 191 -5.33 5.22 1.70
N ALA A 192 -4.54 6.28 1.51
CA ALA A 192 -3.77 6.50 0.30
C ALA A 192 -2.39 5.84 0.42
N LEU A 193 -2.05 5.02 -0.58
CA LEU A 193 -0.72 4.43 -0.73
C LEU A 193 0.18 5.38 -1.53
N ALA A 194 1.43 5.51 -1.12
CA ALA A 194 2.42 6.25 -1.86
C ALA A 194 2.87 5.48 -3.12
N ALA A 195 3.10 6.23 -4.17
CA ALA A 195 3.60 5.74 -5.44
C ALA A 195 4.75 6.61 -5.95
N GLU A 196 5.84 5.98 -6.36
CA GLU A 196 6.94 6.64 -7.05
C GLU A 196 6.59 6.80 -8.53
N LEU A 197 6.86 8.00 -9.08
CA LEU A 197 6.52 8.40 -10.45
C LEU A 197 7.67 8.21 -11.46
N GLN A 198 8.80 7.67 -11.04
CA GLN A 198 10.01 7.53 -11.85
C GLN A 198 10.57 6.11 -11.74
N ASN A 199 11.37 5.71 -12.73
CA ASN A 199 12.11 4.45 -12.73
C ASN A 199 11.24 3.22 -12.47
N THR A 200 10.11 3.11 -13.17
CA THR A 200 9.13 2.05 -12.95
C THR A 200 9.67 0.67 -13.34
N THR A 201 9.44 -0.32 -12.48
CA THR A 201 9.88 -1.71 -12.69
C THR A 201 8.87 -2.55 -13.45
N GLY A 202 7.60 -2.08 -13.56
CA GLY A 202 6.51 -2.84 -14.15
C GLY A 202 5.85 -3.86 -13.22
N ASN A 203 6.26 -3.90 -11.94
CA ASN A 203 5.77 -4.87 -10.95
C ASN A 203 4.66 -4.30 -10.04
N SER A 204 4.01 -3.22 -10.47
CA SER A 204 2.91 -2.56 -9.75
C SER A 204 1.59 -2.75 -10.48
N TYR A 205 0.61 -3.30 -9.76
CA TYR A 205 -0.67 -3.74 -10.30
C TYR A 205 -1.83 -3.20 -9.45
N LEU A 206 -3.06 -3.35 -9.98
CA LEU A 206 -4.28 -3.45 -9.19
C LEU A 206 -4.76 -4.90 -9.23
N PHE A 207 -5.06 -5.46 -8.07
CA PHE A 207 -5.74 -6.75 -7.95
C PHE A 207 -7.22 -6.50 -7.70
N ASP A 208 -8.09 -6.99 -8.58
CA ASP A 208 -9.53 -6.99 -8.38
C ASP A 208 -9.93 -8.28 -7.67
N LYS A 209 -10.44 -8.14 -6.45
CA LYS A 209 -10.81 -9.30 -5.62
C LYS A 209 -12.04 -10.05 -6.16
N ALA A 210 -12.97 -9.34 -6.80
CA ALA A 210 -14.20 -9.94 -7.33
C ALA A 210 -13.93 -10.78 -8.56
N GLU A 211 -13.01 -10.32 -9.42
CA GLU A 211 -12.62 -11.02 -10.64
C GLU A 211 -11.44 -11.98 -10.43
N GLY A 212 -10.69 -11.81 -9.33
CA GLY A 212 -9.48 -12.58 -9.05
C GLY A 212 -8.35 -12.31 -10.03
N GLN A 213 -8.29 -11.10 -10.60
CA GLN A 213 -7.35 -10.74 -11.67
C GLN A 213 -6.46 -9.56 -11.32
N LEU A 214 -5.28 -9.53 -11.95
CA LEU A 214 -4.33 -8.42 -11.88
C LEU A 214 -4.44 -7.56 -13.14
N TYR A 215 -4.43 -6.26 -12.93
CA TYR A 215 -4.41 -5.26 -13.99
C TYR A 215 -3.15 -4.40 -13.85
N ASN A 216 -2.42 -4.20 -14.95
CA ASN A 216 -1.37 -3.19 -14.99
C ASN A 216 -1.97 -1.83 -14.61
N TYR A 217 -1.31 -1.14 -13.70
CA TYR A 217 -1.82 0.13 -13.24
C TYR A 217 -0.84 1.27 -13.51
N GLY A 218 -1.39 2.38 -13.95
CA GLY A 218 -0.72 3.67 -14.04
C GLY A 218 -1.69 4.77 -13.64
N LEU A 219 -1.16 5.87 -13.16
CA LEU A 219 -1.98 7.04 -12.82
C LEU A 219 -2.59 7.64 -14.09
N PRO A 220 -3.91 7.87 -14.12
CA PRO A 220 -4.56 8.47 -15.30
C PRO A 220 -4.09 9.92 -15.47
N LEU A 221 -3.73 10.26 -16.71
CA LEU A 221 -3.41 11.61 -17.14
C LEU A 221 -4.59 12.23 -17.91
N ARG A 222 -4.62 13.56 -18.02
CA ARG A 222 -5.73 14.29 -18.68
C ARG A 222 -5.95 13.94 -20.15
N ASN A 223 -4.96 13.37 -20.83
CA ASN A 223 -4.98 13.02 -22.25
C ASN A 223 -5.28 11.54 -22.51
N ASN A 224 -5.96 10.85 -21.62
CA ASN A 224 -6.22 9.40 -21.67
C ASN A 224 -4.96 8.52 -21.66
N GLN A 225 -3.82 9.09 -21.34
CA GLN A 225 -2.60 8.33 -21.08
C GLN A 225 -2.52 7.92 -19.62
N THR A 226 -1.69 6.93 -19.34
CA THR A 226 -1.37 6.51 -17.98
C THR A 226 0.11 6.71 -17.71
N LEU A 227 0.44 7.22 -16.54
CA LEU A 227 1.81 7.30 -16.03
C LEU A 227 2.10 6.03 -15.24
N PRO A 228 3.03 5.17 -15.68
CA PRO A 228 3.42 4.00 -14.90
C PRO A 228 4.05 4.43 -13.58
N ILE A 229 3.84 3.62 -12.54
CA ILE A 229 4.27 3.92 -11.17
C ILE A 229 4.88 2.71 -10.49
N ASN A 230 5.59 2.93 -9.39
CA ASN A 230 5.92 1.89 -8.42
C ASN A 230 5.16 2.16 -7.11
N TRP A 231 4.33 1.23 -6.66
CA TRP A 231 3.75 1.28 -5.31
C TRP A 231 4.86 1.15 -4.28
N LEU A 232 4.86 2.02 -3.25
CA LEU A 232 5.85 1.97 -2.18
C LEU A 232 5.46 0.92 -1.13
N ILE A 233 5.55 -0.32 -1.55
CA ILE A 233 5.49 -1.51 -0.71
C ILE A 233 6.83 -2.22 -0.85
N ARG A 234 7.43 -2.58 0.29
CA ARG A 234 8.64 -3.39 0.37
C ARG A 234 8.39 -4.56 1.30
N VAL A 235 9.23 -5.57 1.25
CA VAL A 235 9.15 -6.73 2.13
C VAL A 235 10.51 -7.05 2.69
N ALA A 236 10.57 -7.53 3.93
CA ALA A 236 11.80 -7.93 4.61
C ALA A 236 11.70 -9.38 5.08
N GLY A 237 12.82 -10.11 5.00
CA GLY A 237 12.90 -11.50 5.38
C GLY A 237 14.29 -12.10 5.16
N GLN A 238 14.43 -13.41 5.35
CA GLN A 238 15.71 -14.15 5.37
C GLN A 238 15.66 -15.51 4.68
#